data_16d299b7ff906618280d9c05e2225d88
#
_entry.id   16d299b7ff906618280d9c05e2225d88
#
_cell.length_a   1.000
_cell.length_b   1.000
_cell.length_c   1.000
_cell.angle_alpha   90.00
_cell.angle_beta   90.00
_cell.angle_gamma   90.00
#
_symmetry.space_group_name_H-M   'P 1'
#
loop_
_entity.id
_entity.type
_entity.pdbx_description
1 polymer ?
#
loop_
_entity_poly.entity_id
_entity_poly.type
_entity_poly.pdbx_seq_one_letter_code
_entity_poly.pdbx_strand_id
1 'polypeptide(L)'
;MPDRPEVADHYGTNYRDFGSDIYAQVRRAAFGEDLGQNSWLTLAQLERFVAHLDVRAGDRLLDVACGSGGPAVRVARLTGCEVVGVDLYRDAVANEQRLVDATKPRARFLQADASKPLPFVDASFDAVVCIDAINHLPDRPRVLADWARVLRPGGRLVFTDPVSITGALDSAEIAIRTSIGYFLFVPAEENRRLIDAAGFDLLTVEDTTVELAETARRRGAARDELAAELRQVEGDDAFEGRQRFFAVVAELAAQARLSRYAYVAKKRG
;
A
#
# COMPACT_ATOMS: atom_id res chain seq x y z
N MET A 1 14.10 -20.74 -8.11
CA MET A 1 13.98 -19.28 -8.08
C MET A 1 15.29 -18.76 -7.51
N PRO A 2 15.95 -17.76 -8.08
CA PRO A 2 17.10 -17.19 -7.43
C PRO A 2 16.65 -16.64 -6.06
N ASP A 3 17.46 -16.90 -5.03
CA ASP A 3 17.27 -16.35 -3.70
C ASP A 3 17.07 -14.84 -3.81
N ARG A 4 16.06 -14.31 -3.09
CA ARG A 4 15.90 -12.84 -2.97
C ARG A 4 17.25 -12.29 -2.49
N PRO A 5 17.81 -11.27 -3.15
CA PRO A 5 18.96 -10.60 -2.57
C PRO A 5 18.57 -10.15 -1.16
N GLU A 6 19.48 -10.27 -0.22
CA GLU A 6 19.31 -9.83 1.16
C GLU A 6 19.15 -8.30 1.18
N VAL A 7 17.93 -7.85 0.85
CA VAL A 7 17.57 -6.44 0.90
C VAL A 7 17.32 -6.13 2.37
N ALA A 8 17.95 -5.10 2.89
CA ALA A 8 17.74 -4.65 4.26
C ALA A 8 16.24 -4.55 4.55
N ASP A 9 15.77 -5.20 5.62
CA ASP A 9 14.36 -5.25 6.01
C ASP A 9 13.91 -3.89 6.59
N HIS A 10 13.81 -2.88 5.71
CA HIS A 10 13.36 -1.55 6.09
C HIS A 10 11.90 -1.52 6.58
N TYR A 11 11.07 -2.42 6.08
CA TYR A 11 9.67 -2.47 6.50
C TYR A 11 9.52 -3.03 7.90
N GLY A 12 10.24 -4.10 8.27
CA GLY A 12 10.24 -4.64 9.63
C GLY A 12 10.74 -3.62 10.66
N THR A 13 11.80 -2.89 10.35
CA THR A 13 12.28 -1.79 11.20
C THR A 13 11.25 -0.66 11.31
N ASN A 14 10.63 -0.25 10.21
CA ASN A 14 9.60 0.78 10.22
C ASN A 14 8.41 0.41 11.10
N TYR A 15 7.92 -0.83 11.05
CA TYR A 15 6.75 -1.23 11.83
C TYR A 15 7.04 -1.34 13.33
N ARG A 16 8.27 -1.63 13.73
CA ARG A 16 8.68 -1.65 15.15
C ARG A 16 8.53 -0.28 15.81
N ASP A 17 8.95 0.76 15.12
CA ASP A 17 8.96 2.13 15.63
C ASP A 17 7.77 2.96 15.14
N PHE A 18 6.90 2.39 14.32
CA PHE A 18 5.82 3.05 13.61
C PHE A 18 4.85 3.81 14.52
N GLY A 19 4.58 3.29 15.71
CA GLY A 19 3.72 3.91 16.71
C GLY A 19 4.36 5.01 17.54
N SER A 20 5.63 5.36 17.29
CA SER A 20 6.30 6.42 18.05
C SER A 20 5.78 7.81 17.68
N ASP A 21 5.83 8.73 18.64
CA ASP A 21 5.31 10.08 18.47
C ASP A 21 5.95 10.85 17.31
N ILE A 22 7.24 10.61 17.06
CA ILE A 22 7.97 11.32 15.99
C ILE A 22 7.46 10.90 14.60
N TYR A 23 7.24 9.60 14.37
CA TYR A 23 6.67 9.16 13.09
C TYR A 23 5.21 9.58 12.93
N ALA A 24 4.44 9.63 14.03
CA ALA A 24 3.09 10.18 14.01
C ALA A 24 3.08 11.69 13.65
N GLN A 25 4.07 12.47 14.13
CA GLN A 25 4.25 13.87 13.75
C GLN A 25 4.56 14.01 12.26
N VAL A 26 5.52 13.22 11.73
CA VAL A 26 5.83 13.20 10.30
C VAL A 26 4.59 12.89 9.46
N ARG A 27 3.79 11.87 9.86
CA ARG A 27 2.56 11.54 9.13
C ARG A 27 1.52 12.67 9.17
N ARG A 28 1.29 13.28 10.33
CA ARG A 28 0.38 14.45 10.44
C ARG A 28 0.83 15.60 9.57
N ALA A 29 2.11 15.94 9.57
CA ALA A 29 2.64 17.03 8.75
C ALA A 29 2.55 16.71 7.23
N ALA A 30 2.83 15.47 6.84
CA ALA A 30 2.81 15.08 5.43
C ALA A 30 1.39 14.90 4.86
N PHE A 31 0.45 14.37 5.64
CA PHE A 31 -0.88 13.98 5.15
C PHE A 31 -2.03 14.84 5.70
N GLY A 32 -1.76 15.71 6.67
CA GLY A 32 -2.76 16.50 7.40
C GLY A 32 -3.43 15.71 8.53
N GLU A 33 -3.62 14.42 8.39
CA GLU A 33 -4.15 13.50 9.41
C GLU A 33 -3.28 12.25 9.48
N ASP A 34 -3.05 11.72 10.67
CA ASP A 34 -2.38 10.44 10.86
C ASP A 34 -3.39 9.29 10.83
N LEU A 35 -3.48 8.62 9.69
CA LEU A 35 -4.27 7.40 9.54
C LEU A 35 -3.47 6.15 9.91
N GLY A 36 -2.22 6.28 10.31
CA GLY A 36 -1.32 5.13 10.47
C GLY A 36 -0.97 4.44 9.15
N GLN A 37 -0.85 5.21 8.05
CA GLN A 37 -0.48 4.68 6.73
C GLN A 37 1.04 4.76 6.50
N ASN A 38 1.58 3.72 5.87
CA ASN A 38 2.95 3.73 5.34
C ASN A 38 2.98 3.90 3.80
N SER A 39 1.81 3.89 3.17
CA SER A 39 1.58 4.11 1.74
C SER A 39 1.60 5.60 1.36
N TRP A 40 1.31 5.89 0.10
CA TRP A 40 1.12 7.26 -0.44
C TRP A 40 -0.33 7.75 -0.32
N LEU A 41 -1.17 6.96 0.33
CA LEU A 41 -2.61 7.17 0.43
C LEU A 41 -2.95 8.41 1.27
N THR A 42 -3.66 9.35 0.68
CA THR A 42 -4.29 10.48 1.38
C THR A 42 -5.69 10.11 1.86
N LEU A 43 -6.24 10.88 2.82
CA LEU A 43 -7.62 10.68 3.28
C LEU A 43 -8.64 10.82 2.13
N ALA A 44 -8.48 11.84 1.30
CA ALA A 44 -9.36 12.06 0.14
C ALA A 44 -9.33 10.88 -0.86
N GLN A 45 -8.16 10.28 -1.08
CA GLN A 45 -8.06 9.08 -1.90
C GLN A 45 -8.73 7.87 -1.23
N LEU A 46 -8.54 7.69 0.09
CA LEU A 46 -9.21 6.61 0.82
C LEU A 46 -10.73 6.70 0.68
N GLU A 47 -11.32 7.88 0.82
CA GLU A 47 -12.76 8.09 0.67
C GLU A 47 -13.25 7.76 -0.75
N ARG A 48 -12.50 8.15 -1.79
CA ARG A 48 -12.80 7.75 -3.19
C ARG A 48 -12.72 6.24 -3.37
N PHE A 49 -11.70 5.59 -2.82
CA PHE A 49 -11.54 4.14 -2.94
C PHE A 49 -12.62 3.37 -2.18
N VAL A 50 -13.06 3.88 -1.02
CA VAL A 50 -14.21 3.32 -0.30
C VAL A 50 -15.49 3.38 -1.16
N ALA A 51 -15.72 4.47 -1.88
CA ALA A 51 -16.86 4.56 -2.79
C ALA A 51 -16.75 3.55 -3.95
N HIS A 52 -15.56 3.28 -4.46
CA HIS A 52 -15.35 2.26 -5.50
C HIS A 52 -15.48 0.82 -5.00
N LEU A 53 -15.11 0.56 -3.74
CA LEU A 53 -15.25 -0.77 -3.13
C LEU A 53 -16.72 -1.17 -2.96
N ASP A 54 -17.64 -0.20 -2.87
CA ASP A 54 -19.10 -0.42 -2.80
C ASP A 54 -19.49 -1.40 -1.65
N VAL A 55 -18.82 -1.28 -0.51
CA VAL A 55 -19.04 -2.13 0.67
C VAL A 55 -19.85 -1.41 1.74
N ARG A 56 -20.66 -2.16 2.47
CA ARG A 56 -21.57 -1.70 3.51
C ARG A 56 -21.61 -2.65 4.70
N ALA A 57 -22.39 -2.30 5.72
CA ALA A 57 -22.59 -3.17 6.86
C ALA A 57 -23.14 -4.56 6.44
N GLY A 58 -22.44 -5.60 6.88
CA GLY A 58 -22.72 -6.99 6.52
C GLY A 58 -21.78 -7.55 5.44
N ASP A 59 -21.13 -6.71 4.65
CA ASP A 59 -20.12 -7.13 3.67
C ASP A 59 -18.78 -7.40 4.33
N ARG A 60 -17.91 -8.13 3.62
CA ARG A 60 -16.55 -8.47 4.05
C ARG A 60 -15.52 -7.94 3.07
N LEU A 61 -14.59 -7.13 3.56
CA LEU A 61 -13.47 -6.57 2.83
C LEU A 61 -12.17 -7.27 3.24
N LEU A 62 -11.36 -7.68 2.27
CA LEU A 62 -9.98 -8.11 2.48
C LEU A 62 -9.02 -6.96 2.14
N ASP A 63 -8.19 -6.56 3.09
CA ASP A 63 -7.09 -5.61 2.88
C ASP A 63 -5.76 -6.38 2.81
N VAL A 64 -5.15 -6.41 1.63
CA VAL A 64 -3.93 -7.19 1.34
C VAL A 64 -2.70 -6.31 1.50
N ALA A 65 -1.76 -6.75 2.33
CA ALA A 65 -0.60 -5.99 2.77
C ALA A 65 -1.04 -4.69 3.47
N CYS A 66 -1.90 -4.84 4.48
CA CYS A 66 -2.62 -3.76 5.16
C CYS A 66 -1.72 -2.87 6.03
N GLY A 67 -0.44 -3.23 6.20
CA GLY A 67 0.53 -2.46 6.97
C GLY A 67 0.13 -2.36 8.44
N SER A 68 0.06 -1.15 8.99
CA SER A 68 -0.34 -0.90 10.37
C SER A 68 -1.86 -0.74 10.56
N GLY A 69 -2.68 -1.09 9.56
CA GLY A 69 -4.13 -1.23 9.64
C GLY A 69 -4.95 0.04 9.78
N GLY A 70 -4.33 1.20 9.86
CA GLY A 70 -5.06 2.45 10.06
C GLY A 70 -6.10 2.73 8.97
N PRO A 71 -5.75 2.67 7.68
CA PRO A 71 -6.73 2.76 6.58
C PRO A 71 -7.84 1.72 6.68
N ALA A 72 -7.51 0.45 6.97
CA ALA A 72 -8.47 -0.64 7.13
C ALA A 72 -9.50 -0.35 8.24
N VAL A 73 -9.02 0.10 9.40
CA VAL A 73 -9.88 0.51 10.54
C VAL A 73 -10.78 1.69 10.14
N ARG A 74 -10.24 2.66 9.39
CA ARG A 74 -11.04 3.80 8.89
C ARG A 74 -12.16 3.33 7.95
N VAL A 75 -11.87 2.40 7.03
CA VAL A 75 -12.89 1.79 6.15
C VAL A 75 -13.97 1.09 6.96
N ALA A 76 -13.61 0.25 7.94
CA ALA A 76 -14.57 -0.44 8.78
C ALA A 76 -15.51 0.53 9.52
N ARG A 77 -14.99 1.68 9.96
CA ARG A 77 -15.81 2.71 10.62
C ARG A 77 -16.73 3.46 9.66
N LEU A 78 -16.25 3.77 8.46
CA LEU A 78 -17.04 4.52 7.47
C LEU A 78 -18.19 3.70 6.91
N THR A 79 -17.99 2.39 6.71
CA THR A 79 -18.91 1.54 5.98
C THR A 79 -19.68 0.57 6.88
N GLY A 80 -19.17 0.26 8.06
CA GLY A 80 -19.71 -0.80 8.93
C GLY A 80 -19.43 -2.22 8.43
N CYS A 81 -18.64 -2.42 7.35
CA CYS A 81 -18.26 -3.74 6.87
C CYS A 81 -17.29 -4.45 7.85
N GLU A 82 -17.16 -5.77 7.73
CA GLU A 82 -16.10 -6.53 8.38
C GLU A 82 -14.82 -6.40 7.53
N VAL A 83 -13.73 -5.89 8.11
CA VAL A 83 -12.43 -5.85 7.44
C VAL A 83 -11.55 -6.98 7.98
N VAL A 84 -10.94 -7.72 7.05
CA VAL A 84 -9.87 -8.67 7.35
C VAL A 84 -8.61 -8.17 6.69
N GLY A 85 -7.60 -7.77 7.48
CA GLY A 85 -6.30 -7.37 6.98
C GLY A 85 -5.31 -8.53 7.03
N VAL A 86 -4.41 -8.59 6.05
CA VAL A 86 -3.26 -9.50 6.05
C VAL A 86 -1.98 -8.73 5.77
N ASP A 87 -0.93 -9.00 6.54
CA ASP A 87 0.41 -8.46 6.30
C ASP A 87 1.49 -9.52 6.58
N LEU A 88 2.63 -9.38 5.92
CA LEU A 88 3.78 -10.26 6.12
C LEU A 88 4.44 -10.06 7.49
N TYR A 89 4.43 -8.83 7.99
CA TYR A 89 5.17 -8.43 9.18
C TYR A 89 4.35 -8.58 10.45
N ARG A 90 4.90 -9.32 11.42
CA ARG A 90 4.26 -9.54 12.72
C ARG A 90 4.06 -8.23 13.49
N ASP A 91 5.02 -7.31 13.40
CA ASP A 91 4.94 -6.02 14.09
C ASP A 91 3.85 -5.11 13.51
N ALA A 92 3.60 -5.19 12.20
CA ALA A 92 2.44 -4.54 11.57
C ALA A 92 1.14 -5.06 12.20
N VAL A 93 0.94 -6.37 12.21
CA VAL A 93 -0.24 -7.02 12.81
C VAL A 93 -0.39 -6.69 14.31
N ALA A 94 0.71 -6.59 15.06
CA ALA A 94 0.65 -6.21 16.47
C ALA A 94 0.22 -4.74 16.68
N ASN A 95 0.63 -3.83 15.79
CA ASN A 95 0.19 -2.43 15.81
C ASN A 95 -1.30 -2.31 15.50
N GLU A 96 -1.79 -3.09 14.55
CA GLU A 96 -3.20 -3.17 14.18
C GLU A 96 -4.07 -3.66 15.33
N GLN A 97 -3.64 -4.68 16.05
CA GLN A 97 -4.39 -5.22 17.19
C GLN A 97 -4.57 -4.16 18.28
N ARG A 98 -3.54 -3.36 18.57
CA ARG A 98 -3.65 -2.24 19.53
C ARG A 98 -4.67 -1.19 19.05
N LEU A 99 -4.72 -0.92 17.75
CA LEU A 99 -5.66 0.03 17.17
C LEU A 99 -7.10 -0.49 17.24
N VAL A 100 -7.32 -1.78 17.01
CA VAL A 100 -8.61 -2.46 17.15
C VAL A 100 -9.08 -2.43 18.61
N ASP A 101 -8.22 -2.80 19.55
CA ASP A 101 -8.55 -2.83 20.99
C ASP A 101 -8.95 -1.45 21.51
N ALA A 102 -8.28 -0.39 21.02
CA ALA A 102 -8.58 0.98 21.39
C ALA A 102 -9.91 1.51 20.81
N THR A 103 -10.33 1.03 19.65
CA THR A 103 -11.40 1.65 18.86
C THR A 103 -12.57 0.73 18.52
N LYS A 104 -12.45 -0.55 18.80
CA LYS A 104 -13.45 -1.62 18.61
C LYS A 104 -14.17 -1.62 17.23
N PRO A 105 -13.46 -1.42 16.11
CA PRO A 105 -14.05 -1.57 14.78
C PRO A 105 -14.32 -3.05 14.48
N ARG A 106 -15.10 -3.32 13.44
CA ARG A 106 -15.24 -4.68 12.88
C ARG A 106 -14.04 -5.01 11.99
N ALA A 107 -12.86 -5.10 12.59
CA ALA A 107 -11.62 -5.39 11.87
C ALA A 107 -10.83 -6.47 12.63
N ARG A 108 -10.18 -7.35 11.89
CA ARG A 108 -9.23 -8.34 12.42
C ARG A 108 -8.08 -8.50 11.46
N PHE A 109 -6.92 -8.85 11.99
CA PHE A 109 -5.68 -8.89 11.24
C PHE A 109 -4.94 -10.20 11.45
N LEU A 110 -4.28 -10.67 10.39
CA LEU A 110 -3.60 -11.95 10.35
C LEU A 110 -2.21 -11.77 9.71
N GLN A 111 -1.21 -12.44 10.27
CA GLN A 111 0.08 -12.54 9.58
C GLN A 111 -0.05 -13.54 8.43
N ALA A 112 0.18 -13.06 7.20
CA ALA A 112 0.20 -13.91 6.01
C ALA A 112 1.11 -13.33 4.92
N ASP A 113 1.76 -14.20 4.17
CA ASP A 113 2.55 -13.84 2.99
C ASP A 113 1.63 -13.80 1.75
N ALA A 114 1.25 -12.60 1.33
CA ALA A 114 0.40 -12.39 0.15
C ALA A 114 1.09 -12.79 -1.17
N SER A 115 2.38 -13.06 -1.15
CA SER A 115 3.09 -13.69 -2.26
C SER A 115 2.82 -15.20 -2.39
N LYS A 116 2.01 -15.78 -1.52
CA LYS A 116 1.53 -17.17 -1.51
C LYS A 116 0.00 -17.20 -1.57
N PRO A 117 -0.63 -18.37 -1.80
CA PRO A 117 -2.07 -18.47 -1.72
C PRO A 117 -2.58 -17.98 -0.36
N LEU A 118 -3.56 -17.08 -0.39
CA LEU A 118 -4.16 -16.52 0.83
C LEU A 118 -4.93 -17.60 1.61
N PRO A 119 -4.88 -17.61 2.95
CA PRO A 119 -5.47 -18.65 3.79
C PRO A 119 -6.98 -18.47 3.95
N PHE A 120 -7.69 -18.22 2.84
CA PHE A 120 -9.12 -18.03 2.80
C PHE A 120 -9.77 -18.95 1.78
N VAL A 121 -11.01 -19.36 2.06
CA VAL A 121 -11.82 -20.14 1.13
C VAL A 121 -12.29 -19.28 -0.04
N ASP A 122 -12.64 -19.93 -1.15
CA ASP A 122 -13.13 -19.28 -2.35
C ASP A 122 -14.40 -18.48 -2.06
N ALA A 123 -14.58 -17.37 -2.78
CA ALA A 123 -15.77 -16.53 -2.72
C ALA A 123 -16.18 -16.09 -1.30
N SER A 124 -15.20 -15.76 -0.45
CA SER A 124 -15.44 -15.41 0.96
C SER A 124 -15.44 -13.89 1.24
N PHE A 125 -15.12 -13.07 0.24
CA PHE A 125 -15.11 -11.62 0.35
C PHE A 125 -15.94 -10.92 -0.71
N ASP A 126 -16.54 -9.79 -0.34
CA ASP A 126 -17.31 -8.93 -1.24
C ASP A 126 -16.39 -7.94 -1.96
N ALA A 127 -15.29 -7.54 -1.31
CA ALA A 127 -14.28 -6.68 -1.91
C ALA A 127 -12.86 -7.06 -1.46
N VAL A 128 -11.87 -6.69 -2.31
CA VAL A 128 -10.43 -6.75 -2.01
C VAL A 128 -9.83 -5.37 -2.26
N VAL A 129 -8.97 -4.93 -1.34
CA VAL A 129 -8.16 -3.73 -1.50
C VAL A 129 -6.68 -4.05 -1.29
N CYS A 130 -5.79 -3.40 -2.05
CA CYS A 130 -4.34 -3.49 -1.88
C CYS A 130 -3.70 -2.14 -2.23
N ILE A 131 -3.22 -1.40 -1.24
CA ILE A 131 -2.73 -0.03 -1.43
C ILE A 131 -1.20 0.00 -1.43
N ASP A 132 -0.63 0.40 -2.58
CA ASP A 132 0.81 0.60 -2.78
C ASP A 132 1.68 -0.60 -2.39
N ALA A 133 1.17 -1.83 -2.55
CA ALA A 133 1.87 -3.04 -2.14
C ALA A 133 1.98 -4.12 -3.23
N ILE A 134 1.20 -4.06 -4.31
CA ILE A 134 1.29 -5.05 -5.41
C ILE A 134 2.70 -5.09 -6.02
N ASN A 135 3.41 -3.97 -6.01
CA ASN A 135 4.79 -3.86 -6.48
C ASN A 135 5.80 -4.64 -5.64
N HIS A 136 5.44 -5.08 -4.44
CA HIS A 136 6.26 -5.94 -3.59
C HIS A 136 5.97 -7.44 -3.78
N LEU A 137 4.94 -7.78 -4.57
CA LEU A 137 4.51 -9.15 -4.81
C LEU A 137 5.08 -9.66 -6.13
N PRO A 138 5.98 -10.69 -6.10
CA PRO A 138 6.80 -11.03 -7.27
C PRO A 138 6.04 -11.70 -8.41
N ASP A 139 4.89 -12.31 -8.16
CA ASP A 139 4.08 -13.03 -9.15
C ASP A 139 2.69 -12.42 -9.26
N ARG A 140 2.60 -11.26 -9.92
CA ARG A 140 1.32 -10.53 -10.09
C ARG A 140 0.21 -11.36 -10.75
N PRO A 141 0.47 -12.17 -11.80
CA PRO A 141 -0.57 -13.03 -12.37
C PRO A 141 -1.22 -13.94 -11.34
N ARG A 142 -0.40 -14.64 -10.54
CA ARG A 142 -0.87 -15.52 -9.49
C ARG A 142 -1.57 -14.76 -8.37
N VAL A 143 -1.04 -13.60 -7.98
CA VAL A 143 -1.62 -12.74 -6.94
C VAL A 143 -3.01 -12.27 -7.35
N LEU A 144 -3.19 -11.76 -8.56
CA LEU A 144 -4.49 -11.33 -9.08
C LEU A 144 -5.48 -12.49 -9.23
N ALA A 145 -4.99 -13.67 -9.66
CA ALA A 145 -5.82 -14.87 -9.72
C ALA A 145 -6.28 -15.32 -8.32
N ASP A 146 -5.42 -15.21 -7.31
CA ASP A 146 -5.79 -15.52 -5.92
C ASP A 146 -6.79 -14.51 -5.34
N TRP A 147 -6.66 -13.22 -5.67
CA TRP A 147 -7.67 -12.22 -5.31
C TRP A 147 -9.01 -12.50 -5.99
N ALA A 148 -8.98 -12.92 -7.27
CA ALA A 148 -10.20 -13.36 -7.96
C ALA A 148 -10.82 -14.59 -7.28
N ARG A 149 -10.02 -15.56 -6.84
CA ARG A 149 -10.48 -16.76 -6.14
C ARG A 149 -11.23 -16.40 -4.86
N VAL A 150 -10.67 -15.56 -4.01
CA VAL A 150 -11.28 -15.22 -2.72
C VAL A 150 -12.49 -14.28 -2.82
N LEU A 151 -12.61 -13.51 -3.91
CA LEU A 151 -13.75 -12.66 -4.19
C LEU A 151 -14.99 -13.48 -4.62
N ARG A 152 -16.15 -13.04 -4.20
CA ARG A 152 -17.44 -13.52 -4.74
C ARG A 152 -17.60 -13.06 -6.19
N PRO A 153 -18.38 -13.77 -7.02
CA PRO A 153 -18.81 -13.26 -8.32
C PRO A 153 -19.41 -11.85 -8.17
N GLY A 154 -18.99 -10.93 -9.00
CA GLY A 154 -19.40 -9.53 -8.92
C GLY A 154 -18.71 -8.69 -7.84
N GLY A 155 -17.82 -9.29 -7.03
CA GLY A 155 -17.05 -8.59 -6.00
C GLY A 155 -16.09 -7.55 -6.57
N ARG A 156 -15.75 -6.55 -5.77
CA ARG A 156 -14.94 -5.39 -6.16
C ARG A 156 -13.47 -5.57 -5.83
N LEU A 157 -12.60 -5.10 -6.71
CA LEU A 157 -11.16 -4.99 -6.50
C LEU A 157 -10.73 -3.53 -6.66
N VAL A 158 -9.99 -3.02 -5.67
CA VAL A 158 -9.27 -1.75 -5.79
C VAL A 158 -7.81 -1.99 -5.41
N PHE A 159 -6.88 -1.64 -6.29
CA PHE A 159 -5.47 -1.64 -5.91
C PHE A 159 -4.73 -0.47 -6.54
N THR A 160 -3.63 -0.06 -5.90
CA THR A 160 -2.75 0.99 -6.42
C THR A 160 -1.36 0.43 -6.70
N ASP A 161 -0.74 0.93 -7.77
CA ASP A 161 0.62 0.60 -8.17
C ASP A 161 1.45 1.89 -8.33
N PRO A 162 2.38 2.18 -7.41
CA PRO A 162 3.14 3.42 -7.42
C PRO A 162 4.43 3.35 -8.25
N VAL A 163 4.61 2.28 -9.05
CA VAL A 163 5.84 2.03 -9.82
C VAL A 163 5.57 1.62 -11.28
N SER A 164 4.49 2.16 -11.84
CA SER A 164 4.22 1.96 -13.28
C SER A 164 5.20 2.79 -14.12
N ILE A 165 5.94 2.10 -15.01
CA ILE A 165 6.93 2.75 -15.90
C ILE A 165 6.17 3.52 -16.99
N THR A 166 6.39 4.82 -17.04
CA THR A 166 5.78 5.74 -18.02
C THR A 166 6.81 6.60 -18.76
N GLY A 167 8.07 6.51 -18.37
CA GLY A 167 9.20 7.17 -19.03
C GLY A 167 10.52 6.46 -18.78
N ALA A 168 11.61 7.00 -19.29
CA ALA A 168 12.93 6.43 -19.12
C ALA A 168 13.42 6.57 -17.67
N LEU A 169 14.02 5.51 -17.15
CA LEU A 169 14.65 5.43 -15.84
C LEU A 169 16.12 5.09 -16.01
N ASP A 170 16.98 5.71 -15.21
CA ASP A 170 18.38 5.31 -15.14
C ASP A 170 18.66 4.33 -13.98
N SER A 171 19.85 3.74 -13.98
CA SER A 171 20.23 2.73 -12.99
C SER A 171 20.35 3.28 -11.57
N ALA A 172 20.72 4.55 -11.40
CA ALA A 172 20.85 5.19 -10.09
C ALA A 172 19.46 5.46 -9.49
N GLU A 173 18.51 5.94 -10.30
CA GLU A 173 17.12 6.13 -9.91
C GLU A 173 16.47 4.82 -9.49
N ILE A 174 16.68 3.76 -10.26
CA ILE A 174 16.19 2.41 -9.91
C ILE A 174 16.81 1.94 -8.59
N ALA A 175 18.12 2.10 -8.40
CA ALA A 175 18.80 1.69 -7.19
C ALA A 175 18.27 2.45 -5.95
N ILE A 176 18.05 3.76 -6.05
CA ILE A 176 17.44 4.54 -4.97
C ILE A 176 16.01 4.10 -4.72
N ARG A 177 15.23 3.89 -5.79
CA ARG A 177 13.81 3.49 -5.68
C ARG A 177 13.64 2.11 -5.04
N THR A 178 14.62 1.22 -5.19
CA THR A 178 14.65 -0.12 -4.60
C THR A 178 15.44 -0.22 -3.29
N SER A 179 15.98 0.87 -2.80
CA SER A 179 16.81 0.89 -1.58
C SER A 179 16.06 0.50 -0.30
N ILE A 180 14.73 0.60 -0.30
CA ILE A 180 13.88 0.28 0.86
C ILE A 180 13.17 -1.07 0.75
N GLY A 181 13.39 -1.85 -0.30
CA GLY A 181 12.77 -3.15 -0.45
C GLY A 181 12.76 -3.67 -1.89
N TYR A 182 12.13 -4.84 -2.06
CA TYR A 182 11.89 -5.41 -3.38
C TYR A 182 10.80 -4.63 -4.10
N PHE A 183 11.05 -4.24 -5.34
CA PHE A 183 10.09 -3.56 -6.21
C PHE A 183 10.04 -4.23 -7.58
N LEU A 184 8.84 -4.56 -8.03
CA LEU A 184 8.57 -5.03 -9.38
C LEU A 184 7.98 -3.88 -10.20
N PHE A 185 8.82 -3.29 -11.05
CA PHE A 185 8.40 -2.27 -12.00
C PHE A 185 7.73 -2.91 -13.21
N VAL A 186 6.62 -2.35 -13.65
CA VAL A 186 5.90 -2.83 -14.84
C VAL A 186 5.52 -1.65 -15.74
N PRO A 187 5.41 -1.86 -17.06
CA PRO A 187 4.77 -0.88 -17.93
C PRO A 187 3.33 -0.59 -17.51
N ALA A 188 2.85 0.64 -17.72
CA ALA A 188 1.52 1.05 -17.30
C ALA A 188 0.38 0.14 -17.80
N GLU A 189 0.51 -0.41 -19.02
CA GLU A 189 -0.51 -1.28 -19.62
C GLU A 189 -0.49 -2.71 -19.07
N GLU A 190 0.56 -3.14 -18.39
CA GLU A 190 0.69 -4.52 -17.92
C GLU A 190 -0.38 -4.87 -16.87
N ASN A 191 -0.67 -3.97 -15.95
CA ASN A 191 -1.72 -4.20 -14.96
C ASN A 191 -3.10 -4.38 -15.60
N ARG A 192 -3.41 -3.64 -16.68
CA ARG A 192 -4.68 -3.80 -17.43
C ARG A 192 -4.81 -5.20 -18.00
N ARG A 193 -3.75 -5.68 -18.66
CA ARG A 193 -3.69 -7.01 -19.24
C ARG A 193 -3.84 -8.12 -18.17
N LEU A 194 -3.17 -7.95 -17.03
CA LEU A 194 -3.22 -8.90 -15.93
C LEU A 194 -4.58 -8.94 -15.23
N ILE A 195 -5.25 -7.81 -15.06
CA ILE A 195 -6.61 -7.70 -14.53
C ILE A 195 -7.58 -8.50 -15.41
N ASP A 196 -7.53 -8.30 -16.73
CA ASP A 196 -8.38 -9.04 -17.67
C ASP A 196 -8.10 -10.55 -17.63
N ALA A 197 -6.82 -10.94 -17.66
CA ALA A 197 -6.40 -12.35 -17.61
C ALA A 197 -6.81 -13.04 -16.31
N ALA A 198 -6.92 -12.32 -15.19
CA ALA A 198 -7.35 -12.85 -13.90
C ALA A 198 -8.89 -12.96 -13.76
N GLY A 199 -9.65 -12.62 -14.79
CA GLY A 199 -11.12 -12.75 -14.78
C GLY A 199 -11.86 -11.54 -14.22
N PHE A 200 -11.27 -10.36 -14.30
CA PHE A 200 -11.92 -9.12 -13.91
C PHE A 200 -12.33 -8.28 -15.13
N ASP A 201 -13.41 -7.51 -14.96
CA ASP A 201 -13.74 -6.38 -15.80
C ASP A 201 -13.14 -5.11 -15.19
N LEU A 202 -12.25 -4.44 -15.91
CA LEU A 202 -11.68 -3.17 -15.50
C LEU A 202 -12.73 -2.06 -15.63
N LEU A 203 -13.07 -1.41 -14.52
CA LEU A 203 -14.09 -0.36 -14.48
C LEU A 203 -13.49 1.03 -14.63
N THR A 204 -12.39 1.30 -13.91
CA THR A 204 -11.76 2.62 -13.87
C THR A 204 -10.26 2.47 -13.66
N VAL A 205 -9.49 3.38 -14.23
CA VAL A 205 -8.08 3.62 -13.89
C VAL A 205 -7.95 5.11 -13.58
N GLU A 206 -7.53 5.41 -12.37
CA GLU A 206 -7.25 6.78 -11.94
C GLU A 206 -5.73 7.01 -11.96
N ASP A 207 -5.31 8.08 -12.63
CA ASP A 207 -3.93 8.57 -12.51
C ASP A 207 -3.82 9.40 -11.23
N THR A 208 -3.05 8.91 -10.27
CA THR A 208 -2.79 9.54 -8.98
C THR A 208 -1.32 9.94 -8.83
N THR A 209 -0.65 10.18 -9.96
CA THR A 209 0.80 10.48 -10.01
C THR A 209 1.12 11.86 -9.42
N VAL A 210 0.25 12.84 -9.64
CA VAL A 210 0.42 14.19 -9.08
C VAL A 210 0.35 14.16 -7.56
N GLU A 211 -0.61 13.43 -7.00
CA GLU A 211 -0.75 13.25 -5.55
C GLU A 211 0.43 12.46 -4.96
N LEU A 212 0.98 11.50 -5.70
CA LEU A 212 2.21 10.79 -5.31
C LEU A 212 3.38 11.77 -5.19
N ALA A 213 3.61 12.60 -6.21
CA ALA A 213 4.70 13.59 -6.22
C ALA A 213 4.57 14.57 -5.05
N GLU A 214 3.37 15.06 -4.80
CA GLU A 214 3.10 15.98 -3.71
C GLU A 214 3.29 15.34 -2.34
N THR A 215 2.75 14.13 -2.14
CA THR A 215 2.91 13.39 -0.88
C THR A 215 4.38 13.08 -0.59
N ALA A 216 5.15 12.69 -1.61
CA ALA A 216 6.59 12.43 -1.46
C ALA A 216 7.34 13.69 -1.03
N ARG A 217 7.06 14.85 -1.65
CA ARG A 217 7.66 16.14 -1.24
C ARG A 217 7.28 16.52 0.19
N ARG A 218 6.01 16.41 0.57
CA ARG A 218 5.54 16.70 1.94
C ARG A 218 6.19 15.79 2.97
N ARG A 219 6.35 14.49 2.67
CA ARG A 219 7.04 13.57 3.57
C ARG A 219 8.51 13.91 3.75
N GLY A 220 9.21 14.26 2.67
CA GLY A 220 10.60 14.76 2.74
C GLY A 220 10.69 16.02 3.60
N ALA A 221 9.88 17.03 3.33
CA ALA A 221 9.87 18.29 4.09
C ALA A 221 9.53 18.10 5.58
N ALA A 222 8.52 17.30 5.90
CA ALA A 222 8.15 16.99 7.29
C ALA A 222 9.29 16.28 8.05
N ARG A 223 10.07 15.46 7.36
CA ARG A 223 11.25 14.81 7.95
C ARG A 223 12.42 15.78 8.12
N ASP A 224 12.61 16.73 7.19
CA ASP A 224 13.64 17.77 7.33
C ASP A 224 13.38 18.67 8.54
N GLU A 225 12.11 19.01 8.80
CA GLU A 225 11.72 19.78 9.99
C GLU A 225 12.03 19.06 11.32
N LEU A 226 12.07 17.73 11.31
CA LEU A 226 12.34 16.87 12.47
C LEU A 226 13.69 16.12 12.35
N ALA A 227 14.63 16.68 11.55
CA ALA A 227 15.85 15.97 11.19
C ALA A 227 16.73 15.60 12.40
N ALA A 228 16.83 16.46 13.39
CA ALA A 228 17.67 16.21 14.57
C ALA A 228 17.16 15.00 15.37
N GLU A 229 15.87 14.93 15.61
CA GLU A 229 15.22 13.85 16.35
C GLU A 229 15.21 12.55 15.54
N LEU A 230 14.91 12.62 14.25
CA LEU A 230 14.90 11.44 13.37
C LEU A 230 16.30 10.84 13.22
N ARG A 231 17.36 11.65 13.13
CA ARG A 231 18.75 11.14 13.12
C ARG A 231 19.11 10.41 14.42
N GLN A 232 18.58 10.83 15.56
CA GLN A 232 18.78 10.12 16.82
C GLN A 232 18.12 8.74 16.84
N VAL A 233 16.96 8.60 16.17
CA VAL A 233 16.21 7.35 16.14
C VAL A 233 16.70 6.41 15.05
N GLU A 234 16.96 6.95 13.86
CA GLU A 234 17.27 6.17 12.65
C GLU A 234 18.78 6.03 12.38
N GLY A 235 19.58 6.99 12.85
CA GLY A 235 20.96 7.19 12.45
C GLY A 235 21.06 8.03 11.15
N ASP A 236 22.23 8.62 10.94
CA ASP A 236 22.47 9.55 9.82
C ASP A 236 22.30 8.89 8.45
N ASP A 237 22.87 7.71 8.25
CA ASP A 237 22.85 7.02 6.95
C ASP A 237 21.40 6.64 6.54
N ALA A 238 20.60 6.15 7.48
CA ALA A 238 19.23 5.79 7.22
C ALA A 238 18.35 7.03 6.95
N PHE A 239 18.56 8.10 7.71
CA PHE A 239 17.89 9.38 7.48
C PHE A 239 18.17 9.91 6.07
N GLU A 240 19.45 10.03 5.69
CA GLU A 240 19.85 10.52 4.36
C GLU A 240 19.36 9.61 3.23
N GLY A 241 19.41 8.30 3.43
CA GLY A 241 18.89 7.33 2.47
C GLY A 241 17.38 7.53 2.21
N ARG A 242 16.60 7.77 3.26
CA ARG A 242 15.16 8.04 3.14
C ARG A 242 14.88 9.41 2.50
N GLN A 243 15.65 10.44 2.81
CA GLN A 243 15.50 11.76 2.16
C GLN A 243 15.76 11.65 0.64
N ARG A 244 16.83 10.97 0.23
CA ARG A 244 17.09 10.69 -1.19
C ARG A 244 15.97 9.90 -1.84
N PHE A 245 15.42 8.89 -1.15
CA PHE A 245 14.29 8.11 -1.65
C PHE A 245 13.07 9.00 -1.91
N PHE A 246 12.66 9.87 -0.96
CA PHE A 246 11.52 10.76 -1.15
C PHE A 246 11.74 11.77 -2.25
N ALA A 247 12.94 12.33 -2.38
CA ALA A 247 13.31 13.26 -3.45
C ALA A 247 13.17 12.60 -4.83
N VAL A 248 13.72 11.40 -5.01
CA VAL A 248 13.64 10.67 -6.29
C VAL A 248 12.20 10.26 -6.62
N VAL A 249 11.41 9.82 -5.64
CA VAL A 249 9.98 9.54 -5.86
C VAL A 249 9.25 10.79 -6.36
N ALA A 250 9.47 11.94 -5.69
CA ALA A 250 8.81 13.19 -6.07
C ALA A 250 9.21 13.65 -7.48
N GLU A 251 10.49 13.53 -7.83
CA GLU A 251 11.02 13.93 -9.12
C GLU A 251 10.49 13.04 -10.25
N LEU A 252 10.61 11.72 -10.13
CA LEU A 252 10.15 10.76 -11.13
C LEU A 252 8.65 10.87 -11.39
N ALA A 253 7.86 11.08 -10.33
CA ALA A 253 6.42 11.27 -10.45
C ALA A 253 6.09 12.64 -11.10
N ALA A 254 6.76 13.73 -10.69
CA ALA A 254 6.53 15.05 -11.27
C ALA A 254 6.88 15.10 -12.77
N GLN A 255 7.85 14.30 -13.22
CA GLN A 255 8.23 14.16 -14.62
C GLN A 255 7.41 13.09 -15.38
N ALA A 256 6.44 12.45 -14.72
CA ALA A 256 5.66 11.33 -15.27
C ALA A 256 6.53 10.22 -15.87
N ARG A 257 7.67 9.93 -15.25
CA ARG A 257 8.59 8.85 -15.64
C ARG A 257 8.30 7.55 -14.88
N LEU A 258 7.82 7.70 -13.65
CA LEU A 258 7.28 6.63 -12.83
C LEU A 258 5.95 7.10 -12.25
N SER A 259 4.87 6.46 -12.64
CA SER A 259 3.52 6.89 -12.32
C SER A 259 2.84 5.99 -11.29
N ARG A 260 1.85 6.56 -10.61
CA ARG A 260 0.98 5.82 -9.68
C ARG A 260 -0.43 5.78 -10.21
N TYR A 261 -0.93 4.58 -10.42
CA TYR A 261 -2.30 4.35 -10.87
C TYR A 261 -3.11 3.60 -9.83
N ALA A 262 -4.39 3.96 -9.69
CA ALA A 262 -5.38 3.18 -8.98
C ALA A 262 -6.27 2.45 -10.00
N TYR A 263 -6.42 1.15 -9.80
CA TYR A 263 -7.22 0.27 -10.65
C TYR A 263 -8.47 -0.17 -9.89
N VAL A 264 -9.62 0.05 -10.49
CA VAL A 264 -10.91 -0.41 -9.98
C VAL A 264 -11.46 -1.46 -10.92
N ALA A 265 -11.75 -2.64 -10.41
CA ALA A 265 -12.24 -3.74 -11.22
C ALA A 265 -13.35 -4.52 -10.52
N LYS A 266 -14.08 -5.32 -11.29
CA LYS A 266 -15.16 -6.19 -10.82
C LYS A 266 -14.90 -7.61 -11.29
N LYS A 267 -14.98 -8.58 -10.37
CA LYS A 267 -14.87 -10.00 -10.73
C LYS A 267 -16.02 -10.41 -11.64
N ARG A 268 -15.71 -11.08 -12.74
CA ARG A 268 -16.71 -11.69 -13.62
C ARG A 268 -17.51 -12.77 -12.91
N GLY A 269 -18.74 -13.00 -13.39
CA GLY A 269 -19.63 -14.02 -12.84
C GLY A 269 -19.18 -15.45 -13.16
#